data_af5bb44c80df8c138baa6b773554fd4b
#
_entry.id   af5bb44c80df8c138baa6b773554fd4b
#
_cell.length_a   1.000
_cell.length_b   1.000
_cell.length_c   1.000
_cell.angle_alpha   90.00
_cell.angle_beta   90.00
_cell.angle_gamma   90.00
#
_symmetry.space_group_name_H-M   'P 1'
#
loop_
_entity.id
_entity.type
_entity.pdbx_description
1 polymer ?
#
loop_
_entity_poly.entity_id
_entity_poly.type
_entity_poly.pdbx_seq_one_letter_code
_entity_poly.pdbx_strand_id
1 'polypeptide(L)'
;KLCARLLSENDYETGKPVALMWPCREPEREPFIELYYNERLVRYFYSFLGHAAINVNGEIFNFSHLLNECEVMSEAEYFYRPALGKFAPRPGIGYSMDDPSHPYLDKFGRQFMRTIHVARITGFDTEGISTFLHSELDVIHSTPEDPARPGVYRDFSILRRSCSTIIRDALRSNGMPGISGVFPGELFMSA
;
A
#
# COMPACT_ATOMS: atom_id res chain seq x y z
N LYS A 1 11.74 10.04 22.27
CA LYS A 1 12.71 9.37 21.38
C LYS A 1 12.24 9.57 19.95
N LEU A 2 13.13 10.00 19.04
CA LEU A 2 12.83 10.17 17.61
C LEU A 2 13.61 9.09 16.84
N CYS A 3 12.94 8.46 15.88
CA CYS A 3 13.53 7.64 14.87
C CYS A 3 13.80 8.50 13.63
N ALA A 4 14.86 8.19 12.91
CA ALA A 4 15.18 8.87 11.66
C ALA A 4 15.64 7.84 10.62
N ARG A 5 15.26 8.07 9.37
CA ARG A 5 15.73 7.31 8.22
C ARG A 5 16.13 8.26 7.11
N LEU A 6 17.29 8.08 6.57
CA LEU A 6 17.72 8.76 5.36
C LEU A 6 17.13 8.00 4.16
N LEU A 7 16.43 8.72 3.30
CA LEU A 7 15.91 8.13 2.06
C LEU A 7 17.03 7.95 1.04
N SER A 8 16.86 7.00 0.14
CA SER A 8 17.76 6.78 -0.99
C SER A 8 17.66 7.91 -2.03
N GLU A 9 16.51 8.59 -2.04
CA GLU A 9 16.22 9.66 -2.97
C GLU A 9 16.56 11.02 -2.36
N ASN A 10 16.97 11.94 -3.23
CA ASN A 10 17.19 13.33 -2.87
C ASN A 10 15.94 14.17 -3.16
N ASP A 11 15.80 15.27 -2.44
CA ASP A 11 14.83 16.31 -2.78
C ASP A 11 15.12 16.81 -4.21
N TYR A 12 14.12 16.79 -5.07
CA TYR A 12 14.34 17.04 -6.49
C TYR A 12 14.54 18.53 -6.84
N GLU A 13 14.07 19.45 -6.00
CA GLU A 13 14.30 20.89 -6.20
C GLU A 13 15.69 21.30 -5.75
N THR A 14 16.11 20.81 -4.60
CA THR A 14 17.37 21.23 -3.97
C THR A 14 18.52 20.25 -4.17
N GLY A 15 18.25 19.02 -4.63
CA GLY A 15 19.20 17.93 -4.74
C GLY A 15 19.76 17.43 -3.40
N LYS A 16 19.21 17.89 -2.27
CA LYS A 16 19.70 17.53 -0.94
C LYS A 16 19.14 16.20 -0.48
N PRO A 17 19.88 15.47 0.35
CA PRO A 17 19.36 14.28 1.02
C PRO A 17 18.10 14.57 1.84
N VAL A 18 17.13 13.67 1.80
CA VAL A 18 15.90 13.76 2.57
C VAL A 18 15.93 12.77 3.72
N ALA A 19 15.69 13.27 4.92
CA ALA A 19 15.55 12.45 6.12
C ALA A 19 14.10 12.49 6.61
N LEU A 20 13.52 11.31 6.83
CA LEU A 20 12.28 11.17 7.56
C LEU A 20 12.56 11.11 9.06
N MET A 21 11.78 11.83 9.84
CA MET A 21 11.84 11.81 11.30
C MET A 21 10.42 11.58 11.85
N TRP A 22 10.29 10.63 12.76
CA TRP A 22 9.00 10.33 13.41
C TRP A 22 9.20 9.90 14.86
N PRO A 23 8.17 10.03 15.71
CA PRO A 23 8.22 9.49 17.05
C PRO A 23 8.49 7.99 17.03
N CYS A 24 9.55 7.51 17.71
CA CYS A 24 9.73 6.08 17.88
C CYS A 24 8.61 5.53 18.76
N ARG A 25 7.87 4.58 18.25
CA ARG A 25 7.05 3.71 19.09
C ARG A 25 7.96 2.66 19.75
N GLU A 26 7.63 2.28 20.96
CA GLU A 26 8.24 1.08 21.52
C GLU A 26 7.77 -0.11 20.71
N PRO A 27 8.63 -1.14 20.53
CA PRO A 27 8.21 -2.37 19.87
C PRO A 27 6.96 -2.92 20.56
N GLU A 28 5.95 -3.19 19.80
CA GLU A 28 4.74 -3.85 20.31
C GLU A 28 5.14 -5.21 20.88
N ARG A 29 4.64 -5.51 22.08
CA ARG A 29 4.95 -6.78 22.75
C ARG A 29 4.09 -7.93 22.25
N GLU A 30 2.92 -7.61 21.71
CA GLU A 30 1.96 -8.60 21.21
C GLU A 30 1.85 -8.53 19.69
N PRO A 31 1.75 -9.67 19.03
CA PRO A 31 1.49 -9.71 17.59
C PRO A 31 0.18 -8.99 17.25
N PHE A 32 0.22 -8.21 16.17
CA PHE A 32 -0.91 -7.39 15.75
C PHE A 32 -1.05 -7.33 14.23
N ILE A 33 -2.25 -7.05 13.80
CA ILE A 33 -2.56 -6.58 12.45
C ILE A 33 -3.22 -5.21 12.53
N GLU A 34 -2.91 -4.34 11.58
CA GLU A 34 -3.67 -3.11 11.34
C GLU A 34 -4.21 -3.14 9.93
N LEU A 35 -5.53 -3.10 9.81
CA LEU A 35 -6.19 -2.96 8.53
C LEU A 35 -6.36 -1.47 8.23
N TYR A 36 -5.85 -1.02 7.09
CA TYR A 36 -5.96 0.35 6.63
C TYR A 36 -7.03 0.47 5.55
N TYR A 37 -7.91 1.42 5.73
CA TYR A 37 -8.84 1.85 4.71
C TYR A 37 -8.56 3.30 4.33
N ASN A 38 -8.06 3.50 3.12
CA ASN A 38 -7.88 4.81 2.53
C ASN A 38 -9.18 5.21 1.82
N GLU A 39 -9.80 6.30 2.27
CA GLU A 39 -11.06 6.78 1.69
C GLU A 39 -10.97 6.99 0.18
N ARG A 40 -12.09 6.85 -0.50
CA ARG A 40 -12.21 7.09 -1.92
C ARG A 40 -11.88 8.54 -2.28
N LEU A 41 -11.20 8.73 -3.40
CA LEU A 41 -11.01 10.02 -4.04
C LEU A 41 -11.86 10.08 -5.30
N VAL A 42 -12.99 10.78 -5.23
CA VAL A 42 -13.96 10.86 -6.34
C VAL A 42 -13.35 11.47 -7.61
N ARG A 43 -12.34 12.33 -7.46
CA ARG A 43 -11.66 13.00 -8.57
C ARG A 43 -10.80 12.06 -9.42
N TYR A 44 -10.41 10.90 -8.86
CA TYR A 44 -9.51 9.96 -9.54
C TYR A 44 -10.20 8.61 -9.72
N PHE A 45 -10.41 8.22 -10.95
CA PHE A 45 -11.12 6.98 -11.32
C PHE A 45 -10.55 5.73 -10.62
N TYR A 46 -9.23 5.57 -10.60
CA TYR A 46 -8.58 4.42 -9.95
C TYR A 46 -8.69 4.40 -8.42
N SER A 47 -9.08 5.51 -7.81
CA SER A 47 -9.27 5.64 -6.38
C SER A 47 -10.74 5.75 -5.96
N PHE A 48 -11.66 5.53 -6.91
CA PHE A 48 -13.09 5.67 -6.69
C PHE A 48 -13.65 4.72 -5.63
N LEU A 49 -13.08 3.53 -5.51
CA LEU A 49 -13.49 2.51 -4.53
C LEU A 49 -12.74 2.61 -3.20
N GLY A 50 -11.80 3.56 -3.07
CA GLY A 50 -10.87 3.59 -1.96
C GLY A 50 -9.71 2.62 -2.17
N HIS A 51 -8.95 2.38 -1.11
CA HIS A 51 -7.83 1.44 -1.12
C HIS A 51 -7.68 0.76 0.23
N ALA A 52 -7.26 -0.49 0.25
CA ALA A 52 -6.94 -1.24 1.45
C ALA A 52 -5.46 -1.63 1.47
N ALA A 53 -4.87 -1.58 2.66
CA ALA A 53 -3.57 -2.17 2.95
C ALA A 53 -3.61 -2.83 4.33
N ILE A 54 -2.67 -3.71 4.61
CA ILE A 54 -2.58 -4.40 5.89
C ILE A 54 -1.15 -4.33 6.43
N ASN A 55 -1.04 -3.96 7.69
CA ASN A 55 0.19 -4.03 8.46
C ASN A 55 0.18 -5.30 9.29
N VAL A 56 1.19 -6.13 9.16
CA VAL A 56 1.40 -7.32 9.96
C VAL A 56 2.71 -7.17 10.71
N ASN A 57 2.64 -6.90 12.00
CA ASN A 57 3.81 -6.74 12.88
C ASN A 57 4.86 -5.70 12.38
N GLY A 58 4.44 -4.67 11.66
CA GLY A 58 5.33 -3.62 11.12
C GLY A 58 5.66 -3.77 9.64
N GLU A 59 5.29 -4.85 8.99
CA GLU A 59 5.36 -5.05 7.54
C GLU A 59 4.03 -4.65 6.90
N ILE A 60 4.03 -3.65 6.03
CA ILE A 60 2.82 -3.20 5.36
C ILE A 60 2.78 -3.75 3.93
N PHE A 61 1.76 -4.56 3.68
CA PHE A 61 1.43 -5.09 2.36
C PHE A 61 0.44 -4.17 1.67
N ASN A 62 0.87 -3.61 0.55
CA ASN A 62 0.14 -2.59 -0.19
C ASN A 62 -0.07 -3.03 -1.64
N PHE A 63 -1.14 -3.79 -1.89
CA PHE A 63 -1.48 -4.29 -3.23
C PHE A 63 -2.18 -3.21 -4.05
N SER A 64 -1.56 -2.73 -5.11
CA SER A 64 -2.13 -1.75 -6.04
C SER A 64 -2.68 -2.43 -7.31
N HIS A 65 -3.30 -1.67 -8.19
CA HIS A 65 -3.73 -2.17 -9.49
C HIS A 65 -2.55 -2.55 -10.43
N LEU A 66 -1.37 -2.08 -10.13
CA LEU A 66 -0.11 -2.55 -10.72
C LEU A 66 0.52 -3.52 -9.71
N LEU A 67 -0.01 -4.73 -9.65
CA LEU A 67 0.39 -5.72 -8.66
C LEU A 67 1.87 -6.09 -8.75
N ASN A 68 2.44 -6.12 -9.94
CA ASN A 68 3.87 -6.38 -10.16
C ASN A 68 4.82 -5.39 -9.49
N GLU A 69 4.31 -4.21 -9.09
CA GLU A 69 5.07 -3.19 -8.36
C GLU A 69 4.75 -3.19 -6.86
N CYS A 70 3.99 -4.14 -6.38
CA CYS A 70 3.67 -4.23 -4.96
C CYS A 70 4.89 -4.68 -4.17
N GLU A 71 5.12 -4.01 -3.05
CA GLU A 71 6.23 -4.25 -2.14
C GLU A 71 5.73 -4.26 -0.71
N VAL A 72 6.51 -4.91 0.15
CA VAL A 72 6.38 -4.73 1.59
C VAL A 72 7.04 -3.42 1.99
N MET A 73 6.34 -2.63 2.78
CA MET A 73 6.80 -1.32 3.25
C MET A 73 6.87 -1.27 4.76
N SER A 74 7.73 -0.41 5.28
CA SER A 74 7.65 0.00 6.67
C SER A 74 6.52 1.02 6.87
N GLU A 75 6.06 1.17 8.11
CA GLU A 75 5.05 2.20 8.48
C GLU A 75 5.48 3.61 8.05
N ALA A 76 6.77 3.93 8.20
CA ALA A 76 7.30 5.22 7.79
C ALA A 76 7.21 5.43 6.26
N GLU A 77 7.47 4.41 5.47
CA GLU A 77 7.32 4.49 4.02
C GLU A 77 5.87 4.64 3.61
N TYR A 78 4.97 3.93 4.25
CA TYR A 78 3.55 3.99 3.92
C TYR A 78 2.93 5.36 4.23
N PHE A 79 3.20 5.93 5.40
CA PHE A 79 2.57 7.17 5.84
C PHE A 79 3.31 8.46 5.44
N TYR A 80 4.65 8.43 5.38
CA TYR A 80 5.44 9.66 5.26
C TYR A 80 6.10 9.85 3.90
N ARG A 81 6.35 8.80 3.14
CA ARG A 81 6.93 8.90 1.79
C ARG A 81 6.08 9.75 0.84
N PRO A 82 4.73 9.64 0.84
CA PRO A 82 3.86 10.52 0.08
C PRO A 82 3.95 11.99 0.47
N ALA A 83 4.14 12.27 1.77
CA ALA A 83 4.22 13.64 2.29
C ALA A 83 5.45 14.41 1.82
N LEU A 84 6.44 13.73 1.25
CA LEU A 84 7.65 14.36 0.70
C LEU A 84 7.44 15.03 -0.66
N GLY A 85 6.21 14.99 -1.19
CA GLY A 85 5.83 15.76 -2.37
C GLY A 85 6.64 15.43 -3.62
N LYS A 86 7.01 14.18 -3.82
CA LYS A 86 7.76 13.74 -4.99
C LYS A 86 6.88 13.67 -6.21
N PHE A 87 6.58 14.81 -6.77
CA PHE A 87 5.92 14.95 -8.05
C PHE A 87 6.97 15.08 -9.14
N ALA A 88 6.78 14.40 -10.26
CA ALA A 88 7.67 14.56 -11.40
C ALA A 88 7.48 15.95 -12.04
N PRO A 89 8.52 16.75 -12.19
CA PRO A 89 8.43 18.04 -12.85
C PRO A 89 8.18 17.85 -14.35
N ARG A 90 7.21 18.60 -14.90
CA ARG A 90 6.99 18.67 -16.34
C ARG A 90 7.35 20.03 -16.85
N PRO A 91 8.26 20.15 -17.84
CA PRO A 91 8.61 21.42 -18.44
C PRO A 91 7.37 22.17 -18.95
N GLY A 92 7.17 23.40 -18.49
CA GLY A 92 6.08 24.27 -18.94
C GLY A 92 4.68 24.00 -18.35
N ILE A 93 4.50 22.93 -17.58
CA ILE A 93 3.17 22.53 -17.01
C ILE A 93 3.20 22.43 -15.48
N GLY A 94 4.37 22.59 -14.86
CA GLY A 94 4.56 22.37 -13.43
C GLY A 94 4.73 20.88 -13.10
N TYR A 95 4.05 20.40 -12.08
CA TYR A 95 4.15 19.03 -11.62
C TYR A 95 2.98 18.18 -12.09
N SER A 96 3.24 16.96 -12.50
CA SER A 96 2.20 16.00 -12.84
C SER A 96 2.24 14.80 -11.92
N MET A 97 1.08 14.46 -11.39
CA MET A 97 0.87 13.21 -10.65
C MET A 97 0.69 12.00 -11.56
N ASP A 98 0.56 12.21 -12.85
CA ASP A 98 0.29 11.18 -13.85
C ASP A 98 1.49 10.96 -14.80
N ASP A 99 2.70 11.21 -14.32
CA ASP A 99 3.90 10.99 -15.11
C ASP A 99 4.23 9.50 -15.21
N PRO A 100 4.17 8.91 -16.41
CA PRO A 100 4.46 7.50 -16.60
C PRO A 100 5.92 7.12 -16.31
N SER A 101 6.84 8.09 -16.29
CA SER A 101 8.25 7.86 -15.94
C SER A 101 8.47 7.73 -14.42
N HIS A 102 7.46 8.10 -13.60
CA HIS A 102 7.50 7.99 -12.15
C HIS A 102 6.18 7.46 -11.58
N PRO A 103 5.65 6.33 -12.09
CA PRO A 103 4.32 5.83 -11.72
C PRO A 103 4.22 5.49 -10.24
N TYR A 104 5.32 5.14 -9.62
CA TYR A 104 5.39 4.75 -8.23
C TYR A 104 5.18 5.91 -7.26
N LEU A 105 5.78 7.05 -7.52
CA LEU A 105 5.68 8.24 -6.66
C LEU A 105 4.29 8.84 -6.69
N ASP A 106 3.65 8.83 -7.83
CA ASP A 106 2.29 9.31 -8.00
C ASP A 106 1.26 8.52 -7.16
N LYS A 107 1.38 7.20 -7.09
CA LYS A 107 0.48 6.35 -6.30
C LYS A 107 0.47 6.72 -4.82
N PHE A 108 1.62 7.05 -4.26
CA PHE A 108 1.74 7.45 -2.86
C PHE A 108 1.29 8.88 -2.60
N GLY A 109 1.55 9.80 -3.49
CA GLY A 109 1.06 11.18 -3.39
C GLY A 109 -0.46 11.26 -3.26
N ARG A 110 -1.18 10.36 -3.94
CA ARG A 110 -2.65 10.28 -3.83
C ARG A 110 -3.14 9.76 -2.48
N GLN A 111 -2.39 8.92 -1.81
CA GLN A 111 -2.77 8.44 -0.48
C GLN A 111 -2.71 9.55 0.57
N PHE A 112 -1.77 10.45 0.45
CA PHE A 112 -1.62 11.59 1.35
C PHE A 112 -2.82 12.54 1.36
N MET A 113 -3.59 12.60 0.28
CA MET A 113 -4.74 13.50 0.12
C MET A 113 -6.05 12.96 0.68
N ARG A 114 -6.04 11.86 1.43
CA ARG A 114 -7.25 11.20 1.92
C ARG A 114 -7.12 10.77 3.38
N THR A 115 -8.24 10.63 4.04
CA THR A 115 -8.31 10.04 5.38
C THR A 115 -7.95 8.56 5.29
N ILE A 116 -7.13 8.11 6.23
CA ILE A 116 -6.80 6.70 6.42
C ILE A 116 -7.41 6.25 7.73
N HIS A 117 -8.36 5.34 7.66
CA HIS A 117 -8.92 4.68 8.82
C HIS A 117 -8.08 3.46 9.17
N VAL A 118 -7.84 3.23 10.45
CA VAL A 118 -7.01 2.13 10.94
C VAL A 118 -7.81 1.32 11.95
N ALA A 119 -7.92 0.03 11.71
CA ALA A 119 -8.44 -0.93 12.67
C ALA A 119 -7.31 -1.85 13.13
N ARG A 120 -6.95 -1.80 14.43
CA ARG A 120 -5.96 -2.70 15.02
C ARG A 120 -6.66 -3.91 15.62
N ILE A 121 -6.14 -5.09 15.32
CA ILE A 121 -6.68 -6.38 15.73
C ILE A 121 -5.53 -7.20 16.32
N THR A 122 -5.77 -7.85 17.44
CA THR A 122 -4.80 -8.72 18.13
C THR A 122 -5.41 -10.10 18.38
N GLY A 123 -4.59 -11.07 18.76
CA GLY A 123 -5.08 -12.40 19.12
C GLY A 123 -5.25 -13.35 17.92
N PHE A 124 -4.63 -13.04 16.78
CA PHE A 124 -4.65 -13.88 15.58
C PHE A 124 -3.28 -14.44 15.23
N ASP A 125 -3.26 -15.43 14.37
CA ASP A 125 -2.04 -15.98 13.78
C ASP A 125 -1.45 -15.02 12.74
N THR A 126 -0.63 -14.09 13.22
CA THR A 126 0.03 -13.10 12.36
C THR A 126 1.10 -13.73 11.46
N GLU A 127 1.70 -14.85 11.86
CA GLU A 127 2.71 -15.55 11.06
C GLU A 127 2.07 -16.22 9.84
N GLY A 128 0.93 -16.88 10.02
CA GLY A 128 0.17 -17.46 8.92
C GLY A 128 -0.32 -16.38 7.94
N ILE A 129 -0.78 -15.24 8.44
CA ILE A 129 -1.19 -14.10 7.61
C ILE A 129 0.00 -13.56 6.81
N SER A 130 1.13 -13.32 7.45
CA SER A 130 2.35 -12.83 6.79
C SER A 130 2.82 -13.80 5.70
N THR A 131 2.88 -15.10 6.02
CA THR A 131 3.24 -16.15 5.06
C THR A 131 2.33 -16.18 3.84
N PHE A 132 1.01 -16.07 4.06
CA PHE A 132 0.05 -16.00 2.96
C PHE A 132 0.32 -14.78 2.06
N LEU A 133 0.49 -13.60 2.65
CA LEU A 133 0.69 -12.36 1.90
C LEU A 133 2.02 -12.35 1.14
N HIS A 134 3.10 -12.89 1.71
CA HIS A 134 4.36 -13.08 1.00
C HIS A 134 4.22 -14.05 -0.18
N SER A 135 3.50 -15.16 0.01
CA SER A 135 3.26 -16.10 -1.09
C SER A 135 2.47 -15.47 -2.24
N GLU A 136 1.53 -14.57 -1.93
CA GLU A 136 0.81 -13.80 -2.95
C GLU A 136 1.74 -12.82 -3.69
N LEU A 137 2.68 -12.18 -3.00
CA LEU A 137 3.69 -11.33 -3.63
C LEU A 137 4.61 -12.14 -4.58
N ASP A 138 5.04 -13.32 -4.16
CA ASP A 138 5.87 -14.20 -5.01
C ASP A 138 5.13 -14.59 -6.30
N VAL A 139 3.84 -14.93 -6.20
CA VAL A 139 3.00 -15.20 -7.37
C VAL A 139 2.86 -13.96 -8.26
N ILE A 140 2.63 -12.79 -7.68
CA ILE A 140 2.52 -11.52 -8.39
C ILE A 140 3.81 -11.21 -9.16
N HIS A 141 4.96 -11.29 -8.49
CA HIS A 141 6.26 -10.97 -9.08
C HIS A 141 6.69 -11.99 -10.15
N SER A 142 6.19 -13.22 -10.08
CA SER A 142 6.43 -14.24 -11.10
C SER A 142 5.46 -14.20 -12.27
N THR A 143 4.41 -13.38 -12.23
CA THR A 143 3.43 -13.25 -13.32
C THR A 143 4.05 -12.54 -14.52
N PRO A 144 4.06 -13.17 -15.72
CA PRO A 144 4.64 -12.56 -16.91
C PRO A 144 3.78 -11.40 -17.43
N GLU A 145 4.42 -10.49 -18.15
CA GLU A 145 3.71 -9.45 -18.90
C GLU A 145 2.73 -10.05 -19.93
N ASP A 146 1.67 -9.29 -20.22
CA ASP A 146 0.78 -9.60 -21.34
C ASP A 146 1.53 -9.41 -22.67
N PRO A 147 1.76 -10.48 -23.45
CA PRO A 147 2.51 -10.37 -24.71
C PRO A 147 1.90 -9.39 -25.72
N ALA A 148 0.59 -9.14 -25.61
CA ALA A 148 -0.11 -8.21 -26.50
C ALA A 148 -0.08 -6.75 -26.00
N ARG A 149 0.32 -6.53 -24.76
CA ARG A 149 0.32 -5.20 -24.12
C ARG A 149 1.51 -5.06 -23.16
N PRO A 150 2.68 -4.65 -23.65
CA PRO A 150 3.86 -4.45 -22.81
C PRO A 150 3.58 -3.53 -21.59
N GLY A 151 4.12 -3.89 -20.46
CA GLY A 151 3.89 -3.19 -19.17
C GLY A 151 2.56 -3.52 -18.51
N VAL A 152 1.75 -4.42 -19.06
CA VAL A 152 0.48 -4.87 -18.46
C VAL A 152 0.60 -6.32 -18.00
N TYR A 153 0.22 -6.55 -16.76
CA TYR A 153 0.18 -7.88 -16.15
C TYR A 153 -1.27 -8.34 -15.98
N ARG A 154 -1.53 -9.63 -16.18
CA ARG A 154 -2.90 -10.19 -16.19
C ARG A 154 -3.39 -10.67 -14.82
N ASP A 155 -2.70 -10.36 -13.78
CA ASP A 155 -2.98 -10.89 -12.44
C ASP A 155 -3.97 -10.05 -11.64
N PHE A 156 -4.25 -8.80 -12.02
CA PHE A 156 -5.20 -7.94 -11.33
C PHE A 156 -6.65 -8.18 -11.78
N SER A 157 -7.54 -8.34 -10.81
CA SER A 157 -8.99 -8.38 -11.01
C SER A 157 -9.70 -7.71 -9.84
N ILE A 158 -10.47 -6.66 -10.11
CA ILE A 158 -11.22 -5.91 -9.07
C ILE A 158 -12.05 -6.82 -8.18
N LEU A 159 -12.66 -7.86 -8.74
CA LEU A 159 -13.58 -8.75 -8.02
C LEU A 159 -12.91 -9.99 -7.42
N ARG A 160 -11.76 -10.40 -7.93
CA ARG A 160 -11.15 -11.69 -7.57
C ARG A 160 -9.74 -11.57 -7.01
N ARG A 161 -8.97 -10.58 -7.48
CA ARG A 161 -7.58 -10.38 -7.06
C ARG A 161 -7.22 -8.91 -7.01
N SER A 162 -7.63 -8.27 -5.93
CA SER A 162 -7.43 -6.86 -5.65
C SER A 162 -6.85 -6.68 -4.25
N CYS A 163 -6.50 -5.47 -3.87
CA CYS A 163 -6.05 -5.15 -2.51
C CYS A 163 -6.99 -5.72 -1.44
N SER A 164 -8.31 -5.58 -1.63
CA SER A 164 -9.29 -6.06 -0.65
C SER A 164 -9.42 -7.57 -0.63
N THR A 165 -9.48 -8.20 -1.80
CA THR A 165 -9.73 -9.65 -1.88
C THR A 165 -8.53 -10.46 -1.42
N ILE A 166 -7.31 -10.04 -1.72
CA ILE A 166 -6.09 -10.68 -1.22
C ILE A 166 -6.03 -10.61 0.31
N ILE A 167 -6.24 -9.41 0.87
CA ILE A 167 -6.24 -9.22 2.33
C ILE A 167 -7.37 -10.02 2.99
N ARG A 168 -8.57 -9.97 2.44
CA ARG A 168 -9.71 -10.77 2.92
C ARG A 168 -9.37 -12.26 2.99
N ASP A 169 -8.78 -12.79 1.93
CA ASP A 169 -8.50 -14.22 1.82
C ASP A 169 -7.37 -14.63 2.77
N ALA A 170 -6.38 -13.77 2.98
CA ALA A 170 -5.36 -13.95 4.02
C ALA A 170 -5.97 -14.02 5.43
N LEU A 171 -6.85 -13.09 5.75
CA LEU A 171 -7.52 -13.04 7.06
C LEU A 171 -8.46 -14.24 7.28
N ARG A 172 -9.24 -14.63 6.26
CA ARG A 172 -10.12 -15.79 6.31
C ARG A 172 -9.38 -17.08 6.60
N SER A 173 -8.27 -17.28 5.90
CA SER A 173 -7.46 -18.50 6.02
C SER A 173 -6.76 -18.60 7.38
N ASN A 174 -6.65 -17.49 8.12
CA ASN A 174 -5.87 -17.41 9.35
C ASN A 174 -6.72 -16.96 10.58
N GLY A 175 -7.94 -17.43 10.68
CA GLY A 175 -8.74 -17.33 11.91
C GLY A 175 -9.87 -16.29 11.88
N MET A 176 -10.10 -15.60 10.76
CA MET A 176 -11.21 -14.64 10.59
C MET A 176 -12.21 -15.10 9.51
N PRO A 177 -12.88 -16.25 9.65
CA PRO A 177 -13.75 -16.78 8.59
C PRO A 177 -14.95 -15.87 8.27
N GLY A 178 -15.36 -15.03 9.22
CA GLY A 178 -16.49 -14.11 9.07
C GLY A 178 -16.17 -12.83 8.28
N ILE A 179 -14.87 -12.51 8.06
CA ILE A 179 -14.52 -11.29 7.32
C ILE A 179 -15.01 -11.38 5.88
N SER A 180 -15.53 -10.29 5.35
CA SER A 180 -16.17 -10.25 4.04
C SER A 180 -15.84 -8.95 3.30
N GLY A 181 -16.35 -8.83 2.08
CA GLY A 181 -16.15 -7.64 1.25
C GLY A 181 -15.24 -7.88 0.07
N VAL A 182 -15.60 -7.25 -1.03
CA VAL A 182 -14.83 -7.20 -2.28
C VAL A 182 -14.15 -5.84 -2.41
N PHE A 183 -14.80 -4.81 -1.88
CA PHE A 183 -14.29 -3.45 -1.91
C PHE A 183 -13.63 -3.04 -0.58
N PRO A 184 -12.67 -2.10 -0.62
CA PRO A 184 -11.91 -1.68 0.56
C PRO A 184 -12.77 -1.28 1.78
N GLY A 185 -13.83 -0.49 1.54
CA GLY A 185 -14.74 -0.07 2.61
C GLY A 185 -15.54 -1.22 3.20
N GLU A 186 -16.01 -2.17 2.38
CA GLU A 186 -16.73 -3.36 2.84
C GLU A 186 -15.82 -4.25 3.69
N LEU A 187 -14.61 -4.49 3.22
CA LEU A 187 -13.61 -5.27 3.96
C LEU A 187 -13.36 -4.65 5.34
N PHE A 188 -13.10 -3.35 5.38
CA PHE A 188 -12.82 -2.62 6.62
C PHE A 188 -13.99 -2.68 7.61
N MET A 189 -15.21 -2.53 7.11
CA MET A 189 -16.43 -2.57 7.95
C MET A 189 -16.77 -3.96 8.45
N SER A 190 -16.22 -5.02 7.85
CA SER A 190 -16.46 -6.40 8.27
C SER A 190 -15.43 -6.93 9.27
N ALA A 191 -14.33 -6.21 9.46
CA ALA A 191 -13.26 -6.53 10.40
C ALA A 191 -13.58 -6.03 11.80
#